data_9d4ea20605178c078632d95b8a47a739
#
_entry.id   9d4ea20605178c078632d95b8a47a739
#
_cell.length_a   1.000
_cell.length_b   1.000
_cell.length_c   1.000
_cell.angle_alpha   90.00
_cell.angle_beta   90.00
_cell.angle_gamma   90.00
#
_symmetry.space_group_name_H-M   'P 1'
#
loop_
_entity.id
_entity.type
_entity.pdbx_description
1 polymer ?
#
loop_
_entity_poly.entity_id
_entity_poly.type
_entity_poly.pdbx_seq_one_letter_code
_entity_poly.pdbx_strand_id
1 'polypeptide(L)'
;PRTDTGDQREARVVTTSGGTFTGLLVERTRDMVVLKISGILTPIPIKDIARIETLLPNRDRYLQHKDALDPSDVRGRVNLARWLMSVEMLDEALIEITDATRLDPLDTRAADLHRLIEQQILLRDRTRDSIPSETPRTAEPRQRPPAFPLLTPEQINVIRVYELDLADPPRMTISRETITRLIEQYTGDPLIPVSREGRDALLRRRPDQIVELMFKLRARDFYPHVKVQQDPAAMRRFREDVHRGWLVNFCATSDCHGGAEAGKLWLNNRNPNTDATVYTNFLILDRFRLRADRGEKKGSPVPLIDYANPANSPLVQMALPTDESLFPHPTPFRPGKAPFKPLF
;
A
#
# COMPACT_ATOMS: atom_id res chain seq x y z
N PRO A 1 -12.33 -38.00 18.97
CA PRO A 1 -11.54 -36.96 19.55
C PRO A 1 -12.30 -35.66 19.38
N ARG A 2 -12.80 -35.15 20.52
CA ARG A 2 -13.56 -33.90 20.57
C ARG A 2 -12.57 -32.77 20.35
N THR A 3 -12.75 -32.00 19.31
CA THR A 3 -12.13 -30.68 19.14
C THR A 3 -12.82 -29.74 20.13
N ASP A 4 -12.12 -29.42 21.19
CA ASP A 4 -12.53 -28.45 22.21
C ASP A 4 -12.35 -27.06 21.64
N THR A 5 -13.43 -26.47 21.14
CA THR A 5 -13.51 -25.11 20.54
C THR A 5 -13.72 -24.02 21.60
N GLY A 6 -13.34 -24.28 22.85
CA GLY A 6 -13.55 -23.33 23.95
C GLY A 6 -12.26 -23.05 24.71
N ASP A 7 -11.60 -22.02 24.35
CA ASP A 7 -10.57 -21.25 25.06
C ASP A 7 -9.30 -21.05 24.23
N GLN A 8 -9.40 -20.20 23.20
CA GLN A 8 -8.22 -19.80 22.40
C GLN A 8 -7.32 -18.94 23.29
N ARG A 9 -6.31 -19.56 23.90
CA ARG A 9 -5.33 -18.87 24.76
C ARG A 9 -4.15 -18.41 23.93
N GLU A 10 -3.69 -17.22 24.20
CA GLU A 10 -2.41 -16.75 23.68
C GLU A 10 -1.28 -17.56 24.31
N ALA A 11 -0.30 -17.98 23.50
CA ALA A 11 0.88 -18.66 23.97
C ALA A 11 2.15 -18.01 23.44
N ARG A 12 3.17 -18.01 24.29
CA ARG A 12 4.53 -17.65 23.91
C ARG A 12 5.34 -18.93 23.76
N VAL A 13 5.88 -19.15 22.56
CA VAL A 13 6.76 -20.25 22.23
C VAL A 13 8.18 -19.74 22.10
N VAL A 14 9.10 -20.26 22.91
CA VAL A 14 10.54 -19.99 22.80
C VAL A 14 11.17 -21.19 22.11
N THR A 15 11.91 -20.94 21.03
CA THR A 15 12.60 -22.02 20.31
C THR A 15 13.98 -22.32 20.90
N THR A 16 14.50 -23.51 20.59
CA THR A 16 15.86 -23.90 20.95
C THR A 16 16.95 -23.03 20.35
N SER A 17 16.64 -22.33 19.24
CA SER A 17 17.52 -21.35 18.61
C SER A 17 17.41 -19.93 19.21
N GLY A 18 16.62 -19.74 20.29
CA GLY A 18 16.43 -18.46 20.97
C GLY A 18 15.36 -17.56 20.35
N GLY A 19 14.69 -17.99 19.28
CA GLY A 19 13.56 -17.26 18.69
C GLY A 19 12.34 -17.30 19.61
N THR A 20 11.55 -16.22 19.62
CA THR A 20 10.30 -16.13 20.40
C THR A 20 9.13 -15.85 19.47
N PHE A 21 8.08 -16.67 19.58
CA PHE A 21 6.83 -16.50 18.84
C PHE A 21 5.68 -16.32 19.84
N THR A 22 4.84 -15.32 19.62
CA THR A 22 3.64 -15.09 20.44
C THR A 22 2.43 -15.04 19.52
N GLY A 23 1.38 -15.79 19.86
CA GLY A 23 0.15 -15.84 19.09
C GLY A 23 -0.91 -16.71 19.75
N LEU A 24 -2.09 -16.78 19.15
CA LEU A 24 -3.17 -17.66 19.59
C LEU A 24 -2.77 -19.12 19.38
N LEU A 25 -2.81 -19.93 20.44
CA LEU A 25 -2.58 -21.38 20.35
C LEU A 25 -3.81 -22.01 19.69
N VAL A 26 -3.64 -22.42 18.43
CA VAL A 26 -4.72 -23.03 17.63
C VAL A 26 -4.74 -24.56 17.82
N GLU A 27 -3.54 -25.16 17.82
CA GLU A 27 -3.40 -26.61 17.91
C GLU A 27 -2.09 -26.98 18.61
N ARG A 28 -2.13 -28.05 19.41
CA ARG A 28 -0.96 -28.66 20.00
C ARG A 28 -1.06 -30.18 19.85
N THR A 29 -0.17 -30.73 19.05
CA THR A 29 -0.02 -32.19 18.87
C THR A 29 1.28 -32.70 19.52
N ARG A 30 1.57 -33.97 19.32
CA ARG A 30 2.85 -34.56 19.80
C ARG A 30 4.04 -34.07 18.95
N ASP A 31 3.80 -33.65 17.72
CA ASP A 31 4.85 -33.35 16.74
C ASP A 31 5.00 -31.84 16.48
N MET A 32 3.94 -31.08 16.69
CA MET A 32 3.93 -29.64 16.38
C MET A 32 3.01 -28.82 17.28
N VAL A 33 3.31 -27.54 17.37
CA VAL A 33 2.43 -26.48 17.89
C VAL A 33 2.09 -25.54 16.78
N VAL A 34 0.80 -25.20 16.60
CA VAL A 34 0.34 -24.24 15.62
C VAL A 34 -0.11 -22.97 16.35
N LEU A 35 0.59 -21.87 16.11
CA LEU A 35 0.20 -20.54 16.57
C LEU A 35 -0.43 -19.76 15.43
N LYS A 36 -1.49 -19.02 15.72
CA LYS A 36 -2.02 -17.99 14.81
C LYS A 36 -1.40 -16.65 15.21
N ILE A 37 -0.43 -16.20 14.41
CA ILE A 37 0.33 -14.96 14.63
C ILE A 37 -0.12 -13.96 13.57
N SER A 38 -0.74 -12.86 13.98
CA SER A 38 -1.27 -11.84 13.03
C SER A 38 -2.15 -12.43 11.93
N GLY A 39 -2.99 -13.41 12.29
CA GLY A 39 -3.88 -14.10 11.36
C GLY A 39 -3.27 -15.28 10.61
N ILE A 40 -1.96 -15.49 10.64
CA ILE A 40 -1.23 -16.52 9.91
C ILE A 40 -1.03 -17.75 10.81
N LEU A 41 -1.41 -18.92 10.32
CA LEU A 41 -1.13 -20.18 10.99
C LEU A 41 0.36 -20.51 10.84
N THR A 42 1.08 -20.53 11.95
CA THR A 42 2.52 -20.79 12.02
C THR A 42 2.77 -22.11 12.73
N PRO A 43 3.06 -23.21 12.01
CA PRO A 43 3.42 -24.48 12.61
C PRO A 43 4.86 -24.42 13.10
N ILE A 44 5.09 -24.85 14.35
CA ILE A 44 6.40 -24.92 14.99
C ILE A 44 6.61 -26.37 15.46
N PRO A 45 7.60 -27.10 14.93
CA PRO A 45 7.88 -28.47 15.34
C PRO A 45 8.25 -28.53 16.83
N ILE A 46 7.73 -29.52 17.57
CA ILE A 46 8.01 -29.68 19.02
C ILE A 46 9.50 -29.79 19.29
N LYS A 47 10.26 -30.45 18.43
CA LYS A 47 11.72 -30.59 18.55
C LYS A 47 12.49 -29.25 18.57
N ASP A 48 11.89 -28.20 17.97
CA ASP A 48 12.49 -26.90 17.88
C ASP A 48 12.01 -25.95 18.99
N ILE A 49 11.19 -26.46 19.94
CA ILE A 49 10.61 -25.70 21.04
C ILE A 49 11.38 -25.99 22.33
N ALA A 50 11.93 -24.93 22.93
CA ALA A 50 12.53 -24.98 24.23
C ALA A 50 11.49 -24.86 25.37
N ARG A 51 10.51 -23.97 25.20
CA ARG A 51 9.47 -23.67 26.18
C ARG A 51 8.20 -23.13 25.54
N ILE A 52 7.05 -23.53 26.13
CA ILE A 52 5.73 -22.96 25.78
C ILE A 52 5.16 -22.38 27.08
N GLU A 53 4.81 -21.11 27.02
CA GLU A 53 4.11 -20.39 28.09
C GLU A 53 2.72 -20.02 27.62
N THR A 54 1.69 -20.50 28.28
CA THR A 54 0.33 -20.03 28.06
C THR A 54 0.16 -18.72 28.81
N LEU A 55 -0.19 -17.67 28.07
CA LEU A 55 -0.42 -16.35 28.64
C LEU A 55 -1.81 -16.28 29.26
N LEU A 56 -1.97 -15.43 30.25
CA LEU A 56 -3.27 -15.10 30.79
C LEU A 56 -4.13 -14.44 29.71
N PRO A 57 -5.46 -14.57 29.77
CA PRO A 57 -6.38 -13.83 28.89
C PRO A 57 -6.04 -12.35 28.86
N ASN A 58 -6.20 -11.70 27.70
CA ASN A 58 -5.83 -10.29 27.53
C ASN A 58 -6.51 -9.38 28.55
N ARG A 59 -7.75 -9.71 28.95
CA ARG A 59 -8.48 -8.98 29.97
C ARG A 59 -7.80 -9.05 31.35
N ASP A 60 -7.32 -10.24 31.74
CA ASP A 60 -6.64 -10.41 33.04
C ASP A 60 -5.28 -9.73 33.03
N ARG A 61 -4.56 -9.78 31.91
CA ARG A 61 -3.31 -9.04 31.71
C ARG A 61 -3.54 -7.53 31.77
N TYR A 62 -4.63 -7.03 31.17
CA TYR A 62 -5.00 -5.63 31.26
C TYR A 62 -5.21 -5.19 32.72
N LEU A 63 -6.00 -5.96 33.49
CA LEU A 63 -6.24 -5.65 34.91
C LEU A 63 -4.94 -5.62 35.71
N GLN A 64 -4.05 -6.61 35.50
CA GLN A 64 -2.74 -6.63 36.16
C GLN A 64 -1.88 -5.42 35.79
N HIS A 65 -1.85 -5.04 34.50
CA HIS A 65 -1.08 -3.86 34.06
C HIS A 65 -1.69 -2.58 34.62
N LYS A 66 -3.01 -2.46 34.64
CA LYS A 66 -3.72 -1.31 35.18
C LYS A 66 -3.47 -1.14 36.69
N ASP A 67 -3.55 -2.21 37.45
CA ASP A 67 -3.33 -2.19 38.91
C ASP A 67 -1.87 -1.88 39.27
N ALA A 68 -0.93 -2.17 38.37
CA ALA A 68 0.48 -1.86 38.54
C ALA A 68 0.88 -0.42 38.13
N LEU A 69 -0.04 0.31 37.48
CA LEU A 69 0.22 1.69 37.05
C LEU A 69 -0.03 2.68 38.18
N ASP A 70 0.90 3.65 38.32
CA ASP A 70 0.62 4.83 39.12
C ASP A 70 -0.56 5.60 38.51
N PRO A 71 -1.56 6.02 39.30
CA PRO A 71 -2.72 6.78 38.80
C PRO A 71 -2.35 8.03 38.00
N SER A 72 -1.19 8.65 38.27
CA SER A 72 -0.70 9.84 37.61
C SER A 72 0.26 9.55 36.42
N ASP A 73 0.59 8.30 36.14
CA ASP A 73 1.52 7.93 35.07
C ASP A 73 0.87 8.02 33.68
N VAL A 74 0.94 9.21 33.08
CA VAL A 74 0.46 9.49 31.72
C VAL A 74 1.15 8.58 30.70
N ARG A 75 2.45 8.42 30.78
CA ARG A 75 3.23 7.63 29.84
C ARG A 75 2.88 6.14 29.91
N GLY A 76 2.73 5.61 31.12
CA GLY A 76 2.28 4.25 31.34
C GLY A 76 0.90 3.99 30.76
N ARG A 77 -0.05 4.92 30.94
CA ARG A 77 -1.41 4.82 30.35
C ARG A 77 -1.37 4.85 28.83
N VAL A 78 -0.59 5.73 28.22
CA VAL A 78 -0.41 5.78 26.76
C VAL A 78 0.13 4.45 26.22
N ASN A 79 1.12 3.86 26.90
CA ASN A 79 1.67 2.56 26.52
C ASN A 79 0.65 1.43 26.71
N LEU A 80 -0.12 1.46 27.77
CA LEU A 80 -1.17 0.48 28.03
C LEU A 80 -2.28 0.58 26.97
N ALA A 81 -2.73 1.78 26.63
CA ALA A 81 -3.70 2.02 25.56
C ALA A 81 -3.20 1.50 24.20
N ARG A 82 -1.93 1.71 23.88
CA ARG A 82 -1.33 1.19 22.65
C ARG A 82 -1.30 -0.34 22.62
N TRP A 83 -0.95 -0.96 23.75
CA TRP A 83 -1.00 -2.42 23.88
C TRP A 83 -2.43 -2.96 23.73
N LEU A 84 -3.41 -2.34 24.40
CA LEU A 84 -4.83 -2.72 24.31
C LEU A 84 -5.33 -2.62 22.85
N MET A 85 -4.94 -1.58 22.13
CA MET A 85 -5.24 -1.43 20.71
C MET A 85 -4.65 -2.58 19.86
N SER A 86 -3.42 -3.01 20.18
CA SER A 86 -2.75 -4.12 19.46
C SER A 86 -3.39 -5.49 19.66
N VAL A 87 -4.15 -5.65 20.75
CA VAL A 87 -4.89 -6.88 21.08
C VAL A 87 -6.40 -6.73 20.85
N GLU A 88 -6.82 -5.71 20.08
CA GLU A 88 -8.21 -5.42 19.68
C GLU A 88 -9.17 -5.09 20.84
N MET A 89 -8.66 -4.74 22.01
CA MET A 89 -9.43 -4.26 23.16
C MET A 89 -9.63 -2.74 23.09
N LEU A 90 -10.35 -2.29 22.06
CA LEU A 90 -10.46 -0.87 21.70
C LEU A 90 -11.26 -0.04 22.73
N ASP A 91 -12.24 -0.65 23.40
CA ASP A 91 -13.06 0.05 24.39
C ASP A 91 -12.24 0.34 25.66
N GLU A 92 -11.44 -0.61 26.12
CA GLU A 92 -10.51 -0.44 27.22
C GLU A 92 -9.37 0.50 26.85
N ALA A 93 -8.87 0.44 25.60
CA ALA A 93 -7.87 1.37 25.09
C ALA A 93 -8.37 2.82 25.12
N LEU A 94 -9.66 3.06 24.77
CA LEU A 94 -10.26 4.37 24.82
C LEU A 94 -10.34 4.90 26.26
N ILE A 95 -10.66 4.05 27.23
CA ILE A 95 -10.71 4.44 28.65
C ILE A 95 -9.33 4.92 29.10
N GLU A 96 -8.27 4.13 28.88
CA GLU A 96 -6.93 4.47 29.36
C GLU A 96 -6.36 5.71 28.65
N ILE A 97 -6.62 5.89 27.35
CA ILE A 97 -6.11 7.06 26.64
C ILE A 97 -6.89 8.34 26.99
N THR A 98 -8.17 8.24 27.28
CA THR A 98 -8.99 9.34 27.78
C THR A 98 -8.49 9.82 29.15
N ASP A 99 -8.16 8.88 30.04
CA ASP A 99 -7.57 9.20 31.34
C ASP A 99 -6.18 9.85 31.17
N ALA A 100 -5.35 9.35 30.26
CA ALA A 100 -4.04 9.95 29.95
C ALA A 100 -4.19 11.39 29.44
N THR A 101 -5.09 11.62 28.50
CA THR A 101 -5.35 12.98 27.95
C THR A 101 -5.92 13.94 28.98
N ARG A 102 -6.70 13.44 29.95
CA ARG A 102 -7.23 14.24 31.07
C ARG A 102 -6.12 14.62 32.06
N LEU A 103 -5.16 13.72 32.31
CA LEU A 103 -4.01 13.97 33.22
C LEU A 103 -3.03 14.96 32.63
N ASP A 104 -2.75 14.87 31.33
CA ASP A 104 -1.90 15.82 30.61
C ASP A 104 -2.53 16.20 29.28
N PRO A 105 -3.31 17.28 29.21
CA PRO A 105 -3.94 17.76 27.97
C PRO A 105 -2.96 18.26 26.91
N LEU A 106 -1.69 18.50 27.28
CA LEU A 106 -0.65 19.01 26.39
C LEU A 106 0.22 17.88 25.80
N ASP A 107 0.08 16.64 26.26
CA ASP A 107 0.79 15.50 25.63
C ASP A 107 0.18 15.19 24.26
N THR A 108 0.88 15.63 23.21
CA THR A 108 0.49 15.43 21.81
C THR A 108 0.37 13.94 21.45
N ARG A 109 1.21 13.08 22.06
CA ARG A 109 1.19 11.60 21.79
C ARG A 109 -0.09 10.98 22.34
N ALA A 110 -0.54 11.43 23.52
CA ALA A 110 -1.83 11.00 24.09
C ALA A 110 -3.00 11.45 23.20
N ALA A 111 -2.99 12.72 22.77
CA ALA A 111 -4.04 13.28 21.91
C ALA A 111 -4.10 12.58 20.52
N ASP A 112 -2.94 12.27 19.93
CA ASP A 112 -2.89 11.58 18.63
C ASP A 112 -3.37 10.13 18.74
N LEU A 113 -2.94 9.41 19.78
CA LEU A 113 -3.39 8.03 20.03
C LEU A 113 -4.89 7.99 20.35
N HIS A 114 -5.41 8.96 21.10
CA HIS A 114 -6.84 9.08 21.40
C HIS A 114 -7.66 9.17 20.10
N ARG A 115 -7.31 10.08 19.22
CA ARG A 115 -7.96 10.22 17.91
C ARG A 115 -7.88 8.93 17.08
N LEU A 116 -6.76 8.23 17.13
CA LEU A 116 -6.57 6.97 16.41
C LEU A 116 -7.51 5.88 16.93
N ILE A 117 -7.61 5.72 18.27
CA ILE A 117 -8.48 4.73 18.90
C ILE A 117 -9.96 5.02 18.59
N GLU A 118 -10.41 6.27 18.72
CA GLU A 118 -11.76 6.67 18.34
C GLU A 118 -12.10 6.31 16.89
N GLN A 119 -11.17 6.53 15.99
CA GLN A 119 -11.33 6.20 14.58
C GLN A 119 -11.44 4.69 14.34
N GLN A 120 -10.67 3.87 15.05
CA GLN A 120 -10.77 2.42 14.95
C GLN A 120 -12.10 1.90 15.50
N ILE A 121 -12.59 2.47 16.60
CA ILE A 121 -13.92 2.15 17.16
C ILE A 121 -15.02 2.48 16.14
N LEU A 122 -14.98 3.67 15.54
CA LEU A 122 -15.94 4.06 14.51
C LEU A 122 -15.92 3.12 13.29
N LEU A 123 -14.75 2.64 12.90
CA LEU A 123 -14.63 1.64 11.83
C LEU A 123 -15.22 0.29 12.24
N ARG A 124 -14.90 -0.17 13.45
CA ARG A 124 -15.43 -1.42 14.02
C ARG A 124 -16.96 -1.37 14.07
N ASP A 125 -17.52 -0.29 14.59
CA ASP A 125 -18.97 -0.15 14.79
C ASP A 125 -19.71 -0.05 13.45
N ARG A 126 -19.19 0.67 12.47
CA ARG A 126 -19.73 0.66 11.09
C ARG A 126 -19.71 -0.72 10.44
N THR A 127 -18.69 -1.52 10.73
CA THR A 127 -18.62 -2.90 10.23
C THR A 127 -19.64 -3.79 10.94
N ARG A 128 -19.95 -3.50 12.21
CA ARG A 128 -20.91 -4.23 13.03
C ARG A 128 -22.36 -3.89 12.68
N ASP A 129 -22.66 -2.62 12.42
CA ASP A 129 -23.99 -2.14 12.02
C ASP A 129 -24.35 -2.53 10.57
N SER A 130 -23.36 -2.88 9.77
CA SER A 130 -23.56 -3.41 8.41
C SER A 130 -23.73 -4.93 8.35
N ILE A 131 -23.79 -5.63 9.51
CA ILE A 131 -24.17 -7.04 9.58
C ILE A 131 -25.66 -7.10 9.94
N PRO A 132 -26.58 -7.31 8.97
CA PRO A 132 -27.95 -7.63 9.30
C PRO A 132 -27.97 -8.97 10.04
N SER A 133 -28.80 -9.08 11.08
CA SER A 133 -29.12 -10.33 11.78
C SER A 133 -29.59 -11.38 10.78
N GLU A 134 -28.74 -12.30 10.36
CA GLU A 134 -29.06 -13.27 9.33
C GLU A 134 -29.21 -14.69 9.87
N THR A 135 -30.43 -15.21 9.67
CA THR A 135 -30.65 -16.61 9.28
C THR A 135 -29.68 -17.03 8.18
N PRO A 136 -29.20 -18.30 8.15
CA PRO A 136 -28.14 -18.72 7.21
C PRO A 136 -28.67 -18.66 5.78
N ARG A 137 -28.45 -17.56 5.10
CA ARG A 137 -28.49 -17.47 3.65
C ARG A 137 -27.17 -18.01 3.14
N THR A 138 -27.26 -19.00 2.25
CA THR A 138 -26.18 -19.43 1.39
C THR A 138 -25.47 -18.19 0.85
N ALA A 139 -24.27 -17.93 1.32
CA ALA A 139 -23.47 -16.78 0.90
C ALA A 139 -23.20 -16.93 -0.60
N GLU A 140 -23.87 -16.14 -1.43
CA GLU A 140 -23.40 -15.90 -2.78
C GLU A 140 -21.95 -15.38 -2.69
N PRO A 141 -21.03 -15.88 -3.53
CA PRO A 141 -19.66 -15.42 -3.53
C PRO A 141 -19.69 -13.90 -3.76
N ARG A 142 -19.19 -13.12 -2.79
CA ARG A 142 -19.06 -11.65 -2.90
C ARG A 142 -18.40 -11.37 -4.25
N GLN A 143 -19.16 -10.72 -5.14
CA GLN A 143 -18.64 -10.36 -6.46
C GLN A 143 -17.40 -9.53 -6.27
N ARG A 144 -16.28 -10.07 -6.75
CA ARG A 144 -15.01 -9.37 -6.78
C ARG A 144 -15.22 -8.00 -7.46
N PRO A 145 -14.82 -6.87 -6.87
CA PRO A 145 -14.91 -5.60 -7.58
C PRO A 145 -14.27 -5.75 -8.95
N PRO A 146 -14.86 -5.16 -10.01
CA PRO A 146 -14.33 -5.33 -11.35
C PRO A 146 -12.86 -4.90 -11.35
N ALA A 147 -12.00 -5.87 -11.64
CA ALA A 147 -10.57 -5.60 -11.77
C ALA A 147 -10.36 -4.51 -12.82
N PHE A 148 -9.48 -3.55 -12.54
CA PHE A 148 -9.06 -2.62 -13.58
C PHE A 148 -8.50 -3.44 -14.74
N PRO A 149 -9.03 -3.29 -15.98
CA PRO A 149 -8.59 -4.12 -17.10
C PRO A 149 -7.09 -3.87 -17.36
N LEU A 150 -6.40 -4.95 -17.70
CA LEU A 150 -4.99 -4.83 -18.09
C LEU A 150 -4.85 -3.92 -19.31
N LEU A 151 -3.86 -3.06 -19.29
CA LEU A 151 -3.57 -2.14 -20.39
C LEU A 151 -3.14 -2.92 -21.64
N THR A 152 -3.59 -2.42 -22.80
CA THR A 152 -3.15 -2.92 -24.10
C THR A 152 -1.73 -2.45 -24.43
N PRO A 153 -1.02 -3.11 -25.36
CA PRO A 153 0.31 -2.67 -25.80
C PRO A 153 0.32 -1.21 -26.29
N GLU A 154 -0.75 -0.75 -26.94
CA GLU A 154 -0.89 0.62 -27.43
C GLU A 154 -0.99 1.63 -26.28
N GLN A 155 -1.79 1.31 -25.25
CA GLN A 155 -1.92 2.14 -24.06
C GLN A 155 -0.59 2.20 -23.27
N ILE A 156 0.10 1.07 -23.16
CA ILE A 156 1.44 1.00 -22.55
C ILE A 156 2.42 1.89 -23.30
N ASN A 157 2.40 1.81 -24.64
CA ASN A 157 3.26 2.64 -25.47
C ASN A 157 3.01 4.13 -25.26
N VAL A 158 1.75 4.55 -25.12
CA VAL A 158 1.41 5.96 -24.81
C VAL A 158 1.97 6.38 -23.44
N ILE A 159 1.87 5.53 -22.42
CA ILE A 159 2.49 5.81 -21.11
C ILE A 159 4.00 5.95 -21.26
N ARG A 160 4.65 5.05 -22.01
CA ARG A 160 6.09 5.16 -22.29
C ARG A 160 6.47 6.52 -22.89
N VAL A 161 5.65 7.05 -23.80
CA VAL A 161 5.89 8.37 -24.39
C VAL A 161 5.76 9.49 -23.37
N TYR A 162 4.81 9.43 -22.45
CA TYR A 162 4.66 10.42 -21.37
C TYR A 162 5.80 10.40 -20.36
N GLU A 163 6.41 9.22 -20.13
CA GLU A 163 7.49 9.02 -19.17
C GLU A 163 8.89 9.15 -19.78
N LEU A 164 9.00 9.67 -21.02
CA LEU A 164 10.29 9.85 -21.67
C LEU A 164 11.13 10.91 -20.97
N ASP A 165 12.35 10.55 -20.64
CA ASP A 165 13.42 11.50 -20.36
C ASP A 165 14.19 11.77 -21.66
N LEU A 166 14.09 13.01 -22.15
CA LEU A 166 14.76 13.41 -23.38
C LEU A 166 16.28 13.62 -23.21
N ALA A 167 16.77 13.64 -21.96
CA ALA A 167 18.20 13.65 -21.68
C ALA A 167 18.83 12.23 -21.82
N ASP A 168 18.05 11.17 -21.55
CA ASP A 168 18.44 9.76 -21.74
C ASP A 168 17.31 9.00 -22.47
N PRO A 169 17.10 9.30 -23.77
CA PRO A 169 15.97 8.74 -24.50
C PRO A 169 16.20 7.27 -24.84
N PRO A 170 15.22 6.38 -24.54
CA PRO A 170 15.26 5.00 -24.95
C PRO A 170 15.16 4.88 -26.48
N ARG A 171 15.45 3.68 -27.00
CA ARG A 171 15.24 3.41 -28.42
C ARG A 171 13.78 3.59 -28.81
N MET A 172 13.55 4.42 -29.82
CA MET A 172 12.22 4.70 -30.36
C MET A 172 12.23 4.89 -31.86
N THR A 173 11.07 4.71 -32.49
CA THR A 173 10.89 4.93 -33.92
C THR A 173 9.63 5.73 -34.19
N ILE A 174 9.68 6.56 -35.22
CA ILE A 174 8.56 7.35 -35.73
C ILE A 174 8.54 7.19 -37.23
N SER A 175 7.38 6.89 -37.82
CA SER A 175 7.30 6.76 -39.26
C SER A 175 7.43 8.12 -39.94
N ARG A 176 8.02 8.13 -41.15
CA ARG A 176 8.13 9.35 -41.96
C ARG A 176 6.76 9.97 -42.24
N GLU A 177 5.75 9.15 -42.44
CA GLU A 177 4.37 9.58 -42.62
C GLU A 177 3.85 10.35 -41.41
N THR A 178 4.11 9.86 -40.18
CA THR A 178 3.74 10.54 -38.94
C THR A 178 4.40 11.93 -38.86
N ILE A 179 5.68 12.03 -39.21
CA ILE A 179 6.40 13.32 -39.21
C ILE A 179 5.81 14.27 -40.27
N THR A 180 5.48 13.75 -41.45
CA THR A 180 4.84 14.55 -42.50
C THR A 180 3.50 15.12 -42.05
N ARG A 181 2.65 14.28 -41.47
CA ARG A 181 1.35 14.71 -40.90
C ARG A 181 1.52 15.75 -39.79
N LEU A 182 2.54 15.58 -38.91
CA LEU A 182 2.85 16.56 -37.86
C LEU A 182 3.18 17.92 -38.48
N ILE A 183 4.04 17.96 -39.51
CA ILE A 183 4.42 19.19 -40.23
C ILE A 183 3.21 19.83 -40.88
N GLU A 184 2.34 19.06 -41.53
CA GLU A 184 1.14 19.54 -42.19
C GLU A 184 0.13 20.12 -41.18
N GLN A 185 -0.16 19.40 -40.12
CA GLN A 185 -1.14 19.80 -39.11
C GLN A 185 -0.74 21.06 -38.34
N TYR A 186 0.56 21.25 -38.09
CA TYR A 186 1.09 22.41 -37.39
C TYR A 186 1.75 23.43 -38.31
N THR A 187 1.41 23.41 -39.61
CA THR A 187 1.85 24.42 -40.54
C THR A 187 1.36 25.81 -40.08
N GLY A 188 2.29 26.75 -39.90
CA GLY A 188 1.99 28.09 -39.36
C GLY A 188 2.44 28.27 -37.89
N ASP A 189 2.73 27.22 -37.17
CA ASP A 189 3.39 27.32 -35.87
C ASP A 189 4.85 27.75 -36.06
N PRO A 190 5.39 28.66 -35.21
CA PRO A 190 6.77 29.14 -35.31
C PRO A 190 7.82 28.04 -35.21
N LEU A 191 7.50 26.88 -34.61
CA LEU A 191 8.38 25.74 -34.48
C LEU A 191 8.49 24.89 -35.75
N ILE A 192 7.59 25.10 -36.73
CA ILE A 192 7.57 24.39 -38.01
C ILE A 192 8.16 25.29 -39.10
N PRO A 193 9.25 24.91 -39.76
CA PRO A 193 9.85 25.70 -40.84
C PRO A 193 8.89 25.91 -41.98
N VAL A 194 8.89 27.13 -42.51
CA VAL A 194 8.08 27.49 -43.70
C VAL A 194 8.73 26.97 -44.97
N SER A 195 10.08 27.00 -45.05
CA SER A 195 10.83 26.57 -46.21
C SER A 195 10.78 25.06 -46.43
N ARG A 196 10.89 24.64 -47.68
CA ARG A 196 10.94 23.22 -48.07
C ARG A 196 12.16 22.54 -47.47
N GLU A 197 13.33 23.19 -47.53
CA GLU A 197 14.58 22.69 -46.99
C GLU A 197 14.50 22.46 -45.48
N GLY A 198 13.83 23.40 -44.76
CA GLY A 198 13.60 23.26 -43.31
C GLY A 198 12.70 22.08 -42.96
N ARG A 199 11.61 21.86 -43.74
CA ARG A 199 10.73 20.70 -43.57
C ARG A 199 11.43 19.38 -43.89
N ASP A 200 12.23 19.35 -44.96
CA ASP A 200 13.06 18.17 -45.29
C ASP A 200 14.11 17.88 -44.23
N ALA A 201 14.61 18.91 -43.55
CA ALA A 201 15.52 18.75 -42.42
C ALA A 201 14.80 18.11 -41.19
N LEU A 202 13.52 18.48 -40.92
CA LEU A 202 12.72 17.85 -39.87
C LEU A 202 12.52 16.35 -40.15
N LEU A 203 12.26 15.97 -41.40
CA LEU A 203 12.10 14.54 -41.79
C LEU A 203 13.36 13.68 -41.56
N ARG A 204 14.52 14.30 -41.39
CA ARG A 204 15.81 13.63 -41.13
C ARG A 204 16.25 13.70 -39.67
N ARG A 205 15.49 14.37 -38.81
CA ARG A 205 15.81 14.46 -37.37
C ARG A 205 15.68 13.10 -36.70
N ARG A 206 16.43 12.94 -35.61
CA ARG A 206 16.31 11.77 -34.76
C ARG A 206 14.93 11.73 -34.09
N PRO A 207 14.42 10.52 -33.78
CA PRO A 207 13.09 10.38 -33.16
C PRO A 207 12.92 11.15 -31.84
N ASP A 208 13.94 11.23 -31.00
CA ASP A 208 13.93 11.99 -29.75
C ASP A 208 13.71 13.49 -30.00
N GLN A 209 14.33 14.06 -31.01
CA GLN A 209 14.18 15.45 -31.40
C GLN A 209 12.76 15.73 -31.98
N ILE A 210 12.17 14.76 -32.66
CA ILE A 210 10.79 14.87 -33.14
C ILE A 210 9.81 14.78 -31.96
N VAL A 211 10.05 13.91 -30.98
CA VAL A 211 9.24 13.86 -29.75
C VAL A 211 9.35 15.15 -28.96
N GLU A 212 10.55 15.71 -28.84
CA GLU A 212 10.74 17.03 -28.21
C GLU A 212 9.88 18.12 -28.90
N LEU A 213 9.87 18.10 -30.23
CA LEU A 213 9.02 19.00 -31.03
C LEU A 213 7.53 18.73 -30.76
N MET A 214 7.09 17.46 -30.72
CA MET A 214 5.71 17.10 -30.37
C MET A 214 5.33 17.60 -28.97
N PHE A 215 6.23 17.54 -27.98
CA PHE A 215 5.98 18.06 -26.64
C PHE A 215 5.84 19.58 -26.64
N LYS A 216 6.71 20.31 -27.34
CA LYS A 216 6.63 21.76 -27.49
C LYS A 216 5.34 22.21 -28.18
N LEU A 217 4.92 21.50 -29.20
CA LEU A 217 3.67 21.73 -29.94
C LEU A 217 2.42 21.25 -29.16
N ARG A 218 2.60 20.51 -28.04
CA ARG A 218 1.53 19.80 -27.32
C ARG A 218 0.71 18.87 -28.23
N ALA A 219 1.37 18.26 -29.22
CA ALA A 219 0.80 17.41 -30.25
C ALA A 219 0.46 16.00 -29.71
N ARG A 220 -0.42 15.93 -28.70
CA ARG A 220 -0.75 14.68 -27.97
C ARG A 220 -1.34 13.60 -28.86
N ASP A 221 -2.04 13.99 -29.92
CA ASP A 221 -2.65 13.05 -30.87
C ASP A 221 -1.61 12.24 -31.64
N PHE A 222 -0.35 12.70 -31.67
CA PHE A 222 0.76 11.99 -32.30
C PHE A 222 1.48 11.00 -31.38
N TYR A 223 1.29 11.06 -30.06
CA TYR A 223 1.98 10.18 -29.10
C TYR A 223 1.75 8.70 -29.37
N PRO A 224 0.56 8.23 -29.76
CA PRO A 224 0.34 6.81 -30.11
C PRO A 224 1.16 6.32 -31.31
N HIS A 225 1.62 7.23 -32.16
CA HIS A 225 2.41 6.93 -33.35
C HIS A 225 3.92 6.89 -33.11
N VAL A 226 4.37 7.27 -31.93
CA VAL A 226 5.75 7.08 -31.47
C VAL A 226 5.88 5.68 -30.88
N LYS A 227 6.72 4.83 -31.45
CA LYS A 227 6.96 3.47 -30.93
C LYS A 227 8.19 3.45 -30.03
N VAL A 228 7.99 3.35 -28.73
CA VAL A 228 9.05 3.25 -27.72
C VAL A 228 9.35 1.77 -27.47
N GLN A 229 10.58 1.35 -27.78
CA GLN A 229 10.98 -0.06 -27.79
C GLN A 229 11.43 -0.58 -26.41
N GLN A 230 11.81 0.31 -25.51
CA GLN A 230 12.35 -0.02 -24.19
C GLN A 230 11.66 0.84 -23.14
N ASP A 231 11.60 0.36 -21.90
CA ASP A 231 11.09 1.16 -20.80
C ASP A 231 11.92 2.43 -20.59
N PRO A 232 11.28 3.61 -20.51
CA PRO A 232 11.94 4.82 -20.05
C PRO A 232 12.58 4.63 -18.66
N ALA A 233 13.56 5.46 -18.31
CA ALA A 233 14.30 5.32 -17.06
C ALA A 233 13.39 5.26 -15.83
N ALA A 234 12.36 6.12 -15.75
CA ALA A 234 11.38 6.11 -14.65
C ALA A 234 10.62 4.78 -14.56
N MET A 235 10.13 4.27 -15.70
CA MET A 235 9.38 3.00 -15.73
C MET A 235 10.25 1.78 -15.47
N ARG A 236 11.52 1.81 -15.88
CA ARG A 236 12.51 0.77 -15.55
C ARG A 236 12.74 0.73 -14.03
N ARG A 237 12.97 1.89 -13.38
CA ARG A 237 13.09 1.98 -11.91
C ARG A 237 11.81 1.56 -11.21
N PHE A 238 10.65 2.01 -11.69
CA PHE A 238 9.38 1.55 -11.11
C PHE A 238 9.26 0.03 -11.19
N ARG A 239 9.57 -0.60 -12.32
CA ARG A 239 9.51 -2.06 -12.50
C ARG A 239 10.44 -2.79 -11.54
N GLU A 240 11.69 -2.36 -11.44
CA GLU A 240 12.74 -3.07 -10.70
C GLU A 240 12.68 -2.77 -9.20
N ASP A 241 12.67 -1.49 -8.84
CA ASP A 241 12.84 -1.06 -7.46
C ASP A 241 11.50 -1.05 -6.69
N VAL A 242 10.39 -0.72 -7.36
CA VAL A 242 9.08 -0.60 -6.72
C VAL A 242 8.24 -1.86 -6.97
N HIS A 243 7.90 -2.14 -8.23
CA HIS A 243 6.92 -3.16 -8.57
C HIS A 243 7.41 -4.56 -8.17
N ARG A 244 8.59 -4.97 -8.63
CA ARG A 244 9.21 -6.25 -8.29
C ARG A 244 9.82 -6.23 -6.89
N GLY A 245 10.38 -5.10 -6.49
CA GLY A 245 11.09 -4.95 -5.22
C GLY A 245 10.18 -5.21 -4.02
N TRP A 246 9.00 -4.61 -4.02
CA TRP A 246 8.10 -4.72 -2.87
C TRP A 246 6.60 -4.70 -3.18
N LEU A 247 6.14 -3.98 -4.18
CA LEU A 247 4.70 -3.77 -4.41
C LEU A 247 3.94 -5.10 -4.58
N VAL A 248 4.45 -5.99 -5.46
CA VAL A 248 3.79 -7.27 -5.73
C VAL A 248 3.86 -8.20 -4.52
N ASN A 249 5.01 -8.23 -3.85
CA ASN A 249 5.27 -9.20 -2.79
C ASN A 249 4.64 -8.84 -1.45
N PHE A 250 4.35 -7.56 -1.22
CA PHE A 250 3.84 -7.09 0.07
C PHE A 250 2.46 -6.41 -0.04
N CYS A 251 2.23 -5.59 -1.05
CA CYS A 251 0.97 -4.85 -1.18
C CYS A 251 -0.07 -5.57 -2.03
N ALA A 252 0.33 -6.22 -3.13
CA ALA A 252 -0.59 -6.92 -4.04
C ALA A 252 -0.80 -8.40 -3.68
N THR A 253 -0.62 -8.77 -2.41
CA THR A 253 -0.91 -10.13 -1.94
C THR A 253 -2.41 -10.40 -1.88
N SER A 254 -2.80 -11.69 -1.83
CA SER A 254 -4.21 -12.10 -1.74
C SER A 254 -4.93 -11.55 -0.50
N ASP A 255 -4.17 -11.36 0.59
CA ASP A 255 -4.71 -10.89 1.87
C ASP A 255 -4.74 -9.36 1.97
N CYS A 256 -4.19 -8.68 0.95
CA CYS A 256 -4.13 -7.23 0.88
C CYS A 256 -4.78 -6.72 -0.43
N HIS A 257 -4.07 -5.88 -1.18
CA HIS A 257 -4.61 -5.21 -2.37
C HIS A 257 -4.71 -6.10 -3.63
N GLY A 258 -4.27 -7.36 -3.59
CA GLY A 258 -4.41 -8.31 -4.70
C GLY A 258 -5.56 -9.31 -4.54
N GLY A 259 -6.28 -9.29 -3.42
CA GLY A 259 -7.33 -10.25 -3.07
C GLY A 259 -8.75 -9.70 -3.07
N ALA A 260 -9.67 -10.51 -2.58
CA ALA A 260 -11.10 -10.15 -2.51
C ALA A 260 -11.38 -8.98 -1.57
N GLU A 261 -10.54 -8.80 -0.53
CA GLU A 261 -10.66 -7.74 0.49
C GLU A 261 -9.91 -6.46 0.13
N ALA A 262 -9.42 -6.33 -1.09
CA ALA A 262 -8.60 -5.20 -1.55
C ALA A 262 -9.29 -3.82 -1.48
N GLY A 263 -10.59 -3.77 -1.22
CA GLY A 263 -11.35 -2.53 -1.22
C GLY A 263 -11.32 -1.82 -2.57
N LYS A 264 -11.07 -0.50 -2.56
CA LYS A 264 -11.06 0.31 -3.81
C LYS A 264 -9.70 0.31 -4.50
N LEU A 265 -8.61 0.12 -3.76
CA LEU A 265 -7.28 -0.03 -4.33
C LEU A 265 -7.05 -1.52 -4.61
N TRP A 266 -7.16 -1.91 -5.85
CA TRP A 266 -6.94 -3.29 -6.25
C TRP A 266 -5.77 -3.37 -7.24
N LEU A 267 -4.75 -4.15 -6.89
CA LEU A 267 -3.52 -4.32 -7.67
C LEU A 267 -3.50 -5.69 -8.35
N ASN A 268 -3.02 -5.72 -9.58
CA ASN A 268 -2.86 -6.98 -10.30
C ASN A 268 -1.60 -7.73 -9.80
N ASN A 269 -1.78 -8.99 -9.44
CA ASN A 269 -0.68 -9.89 -9.01
C ASN A 269 -0.52 -11.12 -9.92
N ARG A 270 -1.35 -11.25 -10.96
CA ARG A 270 -1.21 -12.31 -11.97
C ARG A 270 -0.18 -11.89 -13.01
N ASN A 271 0.74 -12.81 -13.36
CA ASN A 271 1.81 -12.56 -14.33
C ASN A 271 2.55 -11.24 -14.04
N PRO A 272 3.12 -11.05 -12.83
CA PRO A 272 3.58 -9.76 -12.34
C PRO A 272 4.71 -9.14 -13.17
N ASN A 273 5.44 -9.95 -13.94
CA ASN A 273 6.59 -9.49 -14.73
C ASN A 273 6.20 -8.98 -16.13
N THR A 274 4.94 -9.10 -16.54
CA THR A 274 4.49 -8.62 -17.86
C THR A 274 4.33 -7.11 -17.88
N ASP A 275 4.57 -6.49 -19.03
CA ASP A 275 4.33 -5.07 -19.24
C ASP A 275 2.89 -4.69 -18.87
N ALA A 276 1.93 -5.51 -19.28
CA ALA A 276 0.53 -5.28 -18.97
C ALA A 276 0.28 -5.13 -17.47
N THR A 277 0.83 -6.01 -16.63
CA THR A 277 0.66 -5.93 -15.18
C THR A 277 1.41 -4.76 -14.57
N VAL A 278 2.68 -4.55 -14.95
CA VAL A 278 3.52 -3.46 -14.40
C VAL A 278 2.90 -2.10 -14.70
N TYR A 279 2.55 -1.85 -15.95
CA TYR A 279 1.99 -0.55 -16.36
C TYR A 279 0.57 -0.34 -15.85
N THR A 280 -0.23 -1.39 -15.72
CA THR A 280 -1.56 -1.30 -15.11
C THR A 280 -1.44 -0.92 -13.63
N ASN A 281 -0.57 -1.57 -12.89
CA ASN A 281 -0.34 -1.24 -11.48
C ASN A 281 0.22 0.18 -11.32
N PHE A 282 1.14 0.60 -12.17
CA PHE A 282 1.62 1.99 -12.21
C PHE A 282 0.46 2.97 -12.38
N LEU A 283 -0.39 2.77 -13.39
CA LEU A 283 -1.52 3.65 -13.66
C LEU A 283 -2.56 3.66 -12.53
N ILE A 284 -2.79 2.51 -11.87
CA ILE A 284 -3.66 2.42 -10.70
C ILE A 284 -3.12 3.30 -9.58
N LEU A 285 -1.83 3.18 -9.25
CA LEU A 285 -1.20 3.97 -8.18
C LEU A 285 -1.19 5.46 -8.51
N ASP A 286 -0.87 5.83 -9.75
CA ASP A 286 -0.84 7.22 -10.22
C ASP A 286 -2.22 7.90 -10.12
N ARG A 287 -3.27 7.18 -10.49
CA ARG A 287 -4.63 7.73 -10.53
C ARG A 287 -5.40 7.59 -9.23
N PHE A 288 -4.95 6.74 -8.33
CA PHE A 288 -5.66 6.53 -7.08
C PHE A 288 -5.65 7.79 -6.21
N ARG A 289 -6.82 8.09 -5.65
CA ARG A 289 -7.01 9.23 -4.75
C ARG A 289 -7.60 8.74 -3.45
N LEU A 290 -6.92 9.04 -2.36
CA LEU A 290 -7.45 8.83 -1.01
C LEU A 290 -8.55 9.86 -0.76
N ARG A 291 -9.72 9.40 -0.34
CA ARG A 291 -10.74 10.30 0.15
C ARG A 291 -10.44 10.62 1.60
N ALA A 292 -10.36 11.88 1.92
CA ALA A 292 -10.41 12.35 3.31
C ALA A 292 -11.88 12.26 3.80
N ASP A 293 -12.37 11.01 3.95
CA ASP A 293 -13.71 10.77 4.51
C ASP A 293 -13.63 10.87 6.04
N ARG A 294 -13.32 12.06 6.57
CA ARG A 294 -13.32 12.28 8.02
C ARG A 294 -13.92 13.65 8.35
N GLY A 295 -15.09 13.60 8.95
CA GLY A 295 -15.81 14.76 9.51
C GLY A 295 -16.60 15.56 8.47
N GLU A 296 -17.35 16.55 8.94
CA GLU A 296 -18.27 17.40 8.16
C GLU A 296 -17.60 18.24 7.05
N LYS A 297 -16.28 18.26 6.99
CA LYS A 297 -15.51 18.87 5.91
C LYS A 297 -14.97 17.77 4.98
N LYS A 298 -15.64 17.58 3.85
CA LYS A 298 -15.09 16.80 2.73
C LYS A 298 -13.76 17.42 2.30
N GLY A 299 -12.65 16.85 2.77
CA GLY A 299 -11.31 17.25 2.31
C GLY A 299 -11.15 16.93 0.83
N SER A 300 -10.31 17.69 0.14
CA SER A 300 -9.95 17.40 -1.24
C SER A 300 -9.30 16.02 -1.34
N PRO A 301 -9.58 15.23 -2.38
CA PRO A 301 -8.96 13.94 -2.59
C PRO A 301 -7.43 14.06 -2.67
N VAL A 302 -6.70 13.30 -1.85
CA VAL A 302 -5.24 13.32 -1.81
C VAL A 302 -4.70 12.28 -2.80
N PRO A 303 -3.78 12.64 -3.71
CA PRO A 303 -3.16 11.67 -4.61
C PRO A 303 -2.31 10.67 -3.81
N LEU A 304 -2.27 9.41 -4.25
CA LEU A 304 -1.45 8.39 -3.62
C LEU A 304 0.06 8.64 -3.85
N ILE A 305 0.39 9.26 -4.98
CA ILE A 305 1.75 9.69 -5.33
C ILE A 305 1.77 11.22 -5.36
N ASP A 306 2.63 11.83 -4.53
CA ASP A 306 2.89 13.26 -4.52
C ASP A 306 4.18 13.54 -5.30
N TYR A 307 4.04 14.03 -6.52
CA TYR A 307 5.20 14.33 -7.38
C TYR A 307 5.97 15.59 -6.95
N ALA A 308 5.34 16.49 -6.18
CA ALA A 308 6.01 17.67 -5.65
C ALA A 308 6.88 17.34 -4.42
N ASN A 309 6.38 16.42 -3.58
CA ASN A 309 7.06 16.00 -2.36
C ASN A 309 7.02 14.46 -2.25
N PRO A 310 7.83 13.74 -3.04
CA PRO A 310 7.75 12.28 -3.16
C PRO A 310 7.85 11.52 -1.83
N ALA A 311 8.67 11.98 -0.89
CA ALA A 311 8.81 11.40 0.44
C ALA A 311 7.51 11.45 1.27
N ASN A 312 6.66 12.45 1.03
CA ASN A 312 5.37 12.62 1.70
C ASN A 312 4.23 11.91 0.98
N SER A 313 4.50 11.24 -0.14
CA SER A 313 3.49 10.44 -0.83
C SER A 313 2.82 9.46 0.13
N PRO A 314 1.48 9.41 0.20
CA PRO A 314 0.79 8.41 1.01
C PRO A 314 1.26 6.98 0.74
N LEU A 315 1.59 6.65 -0.51
CA LEU A 315 2.14 5.35 -0.90
C LEU A 315 3.44 5.03 -0.14
N VAL A 316 4.35 6.01 -0.02
CA VAL A 316 5.62 5.85 0.71
C VAL A 316 5.37 5.79 2.20
N GLN A 317 4.53 6.69 2.71
CA GLN A 317 4.19 6.76 4.13
C GLN A 317 3.51 5.48 4.63
N MET A 318 2.62 4.87 3.85
CA MET A 318 1.96 3.60 4.19
C MET A 318 2.92 2.40 4.20
N ALA A 319 4.10 2.53 3.61
CA ALA A 319 5.14 1.52 3.62
C ALA A 319 6.14 1.70 4.77
N LEU A 320 6.10 2.82 5.50
CA LEU A 320 6.90 3.05 6.69
C LEU A 320 6.37 2.26 7.90
N PRO A 321 7.19 2.03 8.93
CA PRO A 321 6.72 1.56 10.22
C PRO A 321 5.59 2.46 10.75
N THR A 322 4.63 1.87 11.46
CA THR A 322 3.40 2.57 11.88
C THR A 322 3.67 3.77 12.79
N ASP A 323 4.79 3.75 13.51
CA ASP A 323 5.27 4.82 14.39
C ASP A 323 5.95 5.98 13.64
N GLU A 324 6.40 5.73 12.41
CA GLU A 324 7.03 6.73 11.53
C GLU A 324 6.07 7.27 10.45
N SER A 325 4.94 6.59 10.24
CA SER A 325 3.99 6.90 9.17
C SER A 325 2.98 7.97 9.56
N LEU A 326 2.76 8.92 8.66
CA LEU A 326 1.66 9.90 8.77
C LEU A 326 0.29 9.28 8.42
N PHE A 327 0.27 8.12 7.78
CA PHE A 327 -0.95 7.41 7.36
C PHE A 327 -1.00 6.06 8.05
N PRO A 328 -1.92 5.83 9.02
CA PRO A 328 -2.08 4.54 9.64
C PRO A 328 -2.50 3.51 8.60
N HIS A 329 -1.64 2.51 8.42
CA HIS A 329 -1.82 1.40 7.50
C HIS A 329 -1.20 0.16 8.13
N PRO A 330 -1.79 -1.04 7.97
CA PRO A 330 -1.11 -2.28 8.38
C PRO A 330 0.26 -2.34 7.74
N THR A 331 1.31 -2.41 8.56
CA THR A 331 2.69 -2.38 8.06
C THR A 331 2.96 -3.64 7.23
N PRO A 332 3.21 -3.54 5.93
CA PRO A 332 3.49 -4.71 5.10
C PRO A 332 4.88 -5.29 5.37
N PHE A 333 5.72 -4.57 6.11
CA PHE A 333 7.11 -4.91 6.33
C PHE A 333 7.39 -5.23 7.79
N ARG A 334 8.29 -6.20 8.03
CA ARG A 334 8.77 -6.50 9.38
C ARG A 334 9.67 -5.34 9.89
N PRO A 335 9.61 -5.02 11.19
CA PRO A 335 10.51 -4.03 11.79
C PRO A 335 11.97 -4.32 11.42
N GLY A 336 12.72 -3.30 11.00
CA GLY A 336 14.12 -3.41 10.59
C GLY A 336 14.38 -3.92 9.16
N LYS A 337 13.33 -4.21 8.37
CA LYS A 337 13.41 -4.55 6.95
C LYS A 337 12.54 -3.62 6.13
N ALA A 338 12.68 -2.32 6.30
CA ALA A 338 12.12 -1.38 5.34
C ALA A 338 12.78 -1.64 3.97
N PRO A 339 12.01 -1.81 2.88
CA PRO A 339 12.56 -2.01 1.55
C PRO A 339 13.22 -0.74 1.01
N PHE A 340 13.04 0.36 1.71
CA PHE A 340 13.65 1.63 1.39
C PHE A 340 14.96 1.77 2.14
N LYS A 341 16.09 1.57 1.46
CA LYS A 341 17.23 2.44 1.75
C LYS A 341 16.75 3.85 1.40
N PRO A 342 16.87 4.81 2.33
CA PRO A 342 16.56 6.19 1.97
C PRO A 342 17.37 6.53 0.72
N LEU A 343 16.66 6.85 -0.36
CA LEU A 343 17.23 7.33 -1.63
C LEU A 343 17.52 8.84 -1.51
N PHE A 344 17.97 9.26 -0.31
CA PHE A 344 18.33 10.65 -0.04
C PHE A 344 19.74 10.72 0.51
#